data_e1dc132b93b1bb27e87d54ad10bc72f1
#
_entry.id   e1dc132b93b1bb27e87d54ad10bc72f1
#
_cell.length_a   1.000
_cell.length_b   1.000
_cell.length_c   1.000
_cell.angle_alpha   90.00
_cell.angle_beta   90.00
_cell.angle_gamma   90.00
#
_symmetry.space_group_name_H-M   'P 1'
#
loop_
_entity.id
_entity.type
_entity.pdbx_description
1 polymer ?
#
loop_
_entity_poly.entity_id
_entity_poly.type
_entity_poly.pdbx_seq_one_letter_code
_entity_poly.pdbx_strand_id
1 'polypeptide(L)'
;MAPLGAQTQPEQGGGWYARHMYMPDTGSETWGKEAYPYHCKTYGHPSRKGFKDVIHEWKAEKLDADALMAYFKKIGTRYFLIMANHHDHFDNFASSFHPWNSVNVGRETRYCGGI
;
A
#
# COMPACT_ATOMS: atom_id res chain seq x y z
N MET A 1 -7.02 -1.03 0.18
CA MET A 1 -6.01 -0.34 -0.64
C MET A 1 -4.66 -0.78 -0.14
N ALA A 2 -3.76 -1.22 -1.01
CA ALA A 2 -2.41 -1.59 -0.56
C ALA A 2 -1.72 -0.36 0.05
N PRO A 3 -0.97 -0.51 1.15
CA PRO A 3 -0.41 0.61 1.88
C PRO A 3 0.41 1.56 1.00
N LEU A 4 1.25 0.99 0.17
CA LEU A 4 2.12 1.78 -0.69
C LEU A 4 1.39 2.51 -1.80
N GLY A 5 0.31 1.93 -2.32
CA GLY A 5 -0.55 2.58 -3.29
C GLY A 5 -1.11 3.91 -2.79
N ALA A 6 -1.42 4.01 -1.50
CA ALA A 6 -1.93 5.23 -0.91
C ALA A 6 -0.86 6.32 -0.68
N GLN A 7 0.40 5.93 -0.53
CA GLN A 7 1.49 6.86 -0.17
C GLN A 7 2.31 7.34 -1.38
N THR A 8 2.56 6.47 -2.34
CA THR A 8 3.53 6.73 -3.40
C THR A 8 2.91 6.93 -4.77
N GLN A 9 1.60 6.79 -4.86
CA GLN A 9 0.91 6.68 -6.10
C GLN A 9 0.73 8.03 -6.79
N PRO A 10 1.08 8.15 -8.06
CA PRO A 10 0.56 9.22 -8.90
C PRO A 10 -0.96 9.07 -9.05
N GLU A 11 -1.64 10.12 -9.43
CA GLU A 11 -3.11 10.21 -9.50
C GLU A 11 -3.78 9.06 -10.27
N GLN A 12 -3.02 8.38 -11.12
CA GLN A 12 -3.47 7.24 -11.90
C GLN A 12 -2.62 6.01 -11.56
N GLY A 13 -3.25 4.91 -11.14
CA GLY A 13 -2.52 3.67 -10.90
C GLY A 13 -3.05 2.80 -9.76
N GLY A 14 -3.76 3.38 -8.82
CA GLY A 14 -4.42 2.62 -7.76
C GLY A 14 -3.50 1.66 -7.01
N GLY A 15 -4.03 0.60 -6.48
CA GLY A 15 -3.29 -0.41 -5.74
C GLY A 15 -2.33 -1.26 -6.56
N TRP A 16 -2.14 -0.99 -7.86
CA TRP A 16 -1.26 -1.72 -8.76
C TRP A 16 0.14 -1.10 -8.89
N TYR A 17 0.44 -0.10 -8.10
CA TYR A 17 1.74 0.57 -8.15
C TYR A 17 2.91 -0.40 -8.02
N ALA A 18 2.82 -1.38 -7.10
CA ALA A 18 3.84 -2.40 -6.88
C ALA A 18 4.21 -3.22 -8.15
N ARG A 19 3.27 -3.33 -9.10
CA ARG A 19 3.50 -3.97 -10.41
C ARG A 19 4.00 -2.95 -11.43
N HIS A 20 3.26 -1.86 -11.60
CA HIS A 20 3.50 -0.90 -12.70
C HIS A 20 4.80 -0.10 -12.53
N MET A 21 5.30 0.05 -11.32
CA MET A 21 6.58 0.71 -11.09
C MET A 21 7.79 -0.01 -11.74
N TYR A 22 7.63 -1.28 -12.10
CA TYR A 22 8.63 -2.06 -12.82
C TYR A 22 8.41 -2.13 -14.34
N MET A 23 7.33 -1.53 -14.84
CA MET A 23 6.92 -1.61 -16.24
C MET A 23 7.15 -0.28 -16.96
N PRO A 24 8.27 -0.12 -17.69
CA PRO A 24 8.50 1.08 -18.50
C PRO A 24 7.46 1.19 -19.64
N ASP A 25 6.91 0.07 -20.07
CA ASP A 25 5.81 -0.01 -21.00
C ASP A 25 4.72 -0.94 -20.43
N THR A 26 3.51 -0.41 -20.30
CA THR A 26 2.34 -1.16 -19.85
C THR A 26 1.61 -1.89 -20.97
N GLY A 27 2.11 -1.83 -22.20
CA GLY A 27 1.50 -2.45 -23.38
C GLY A 27 0.12 -1.86 -23.67
N SER A 28 -0.90 -2.73 -23.74
CA SER A 28 -2.29 -2.33 -23.98
C SER A 28 -2.99 -1.76 -22.74
N GLU A 29 -2.41 -1.83 -21.56
CA GLU A 29 -3.00 -1.27 -20.35
C GLU A 29 -2.99 0.28 -20.43
N THR A 30 -4.16 0.89 -20.28
CA THR A 30 -4.30 2.35 -20.36
C THR A 30 -4.05 3.07 -19.05
N TRP A 31 -3.94 2.32 -17.95
CA TRP A 31 -3.75 2.81 -16.60
C TRP A 31 -2.41 2.36 -16.03
N GLY A 32 -1.91 3.08 -15.04
CA GLY A 32 -0.62 2.76 -14.39
C GLY A 32 0.63 3.19 -15.17
N LYS A 33 0.47 3.79 -16.36
CA LYS A 33 1.60 4.26 -17.20
C LYS A 33 2.50 5.26 -16.47
N GLU A 34 1.95 6.02 -15.55
CA GLU A 34 2.66 7.03 -14.78
C GLU A 34 3.52 6.44 -13.65
N ALA A 35 3.29 5.20 -13.26
CA ALA A 35 3.94 4.61 -12.10
C ALA A 35 5.46 4.46 -12.28
N TYR A 36 5.91 3.95 -13.43
CA TYR A 36 7.33 3.79 -13.70
C TYR A 36 8.08 5.13 -13.82
N PRO A 37 7.66 6.10 -14.65
CA PRO A 37 8.32 7.39 -14.73
C PRO A 37 8.26 8.16 -13.40
N TYR A 38 7.15 8.09 -12.66
CA TYR A 38 7.04 8.66 -11.33
C TYR A 38 8.06 8.02 -10.37
N HIS A 39 8.16 6.69 -10.36
CA HIS A 39 9.09 5.98 -9.50
C HIS A 39 10.54 6.37 -9.81
N CYS A 40 10.92 6.35 -11.09
CA CYS A 40 12.25 6.73 -11.53
C CYS A 40 12.62 8.16 -11.12
N LYS A 41 11.66 9.09 -11.22
CA LYS A 41 11.87 10.49 -10.86
C LYS A 41 12.00 10.68 -9.34
N THR A 42 11.21 9.95 -8.56
CA THR A 42 11.06 10.16 -7.11
C THR A 42 12.06 9.35 -6.29
N TYR A 43 12.25 8.08 -6.68
CA TYR A 43 13.02 7.10 -5.92
C TYR A 43 14.26 6.59 -6.66
N GLY A 44 14.36 6.84 -7.95
CA GLY A 44 15.38 6.28 -8.83
C GLY A 44 14.91 5.00 -9.52
N HIS A 45 15.81 4.37 -10.28
CA HIS A 45 15.47 3.19 -11.06
C HIS A 45 15.05 2.01 -10.16
N PRO A 46 13.98 1.27 -10.48
CA PRO A 46 13.44 0.19 -9.63
C PRO A 46 14.42 -0.96 -9.32
N SER A 47 15.46 -1.13 -10.15
CA SER A 47 16.52 -2.11 -9.89
C SER A 47 17.43 -1.73 -8.70
N ARG A 48 17.42 -0.47 -8.30
CA ARG A 48 18.24 0.05 -7.18
C ARG A 48 17.41 0.33 -5.95
N LYS A 49 16.19 0.86 -6.14
CA LYS A 49 15.23 1.12 -5.08
C LYS A 49 13.87 0.58 -5.53
N GLY A 50 13.58 -0.64 -5.12
CA GLY A 50 12.38 -1.36 -5.51
C GLY A 50 11.22 -1.16 -4.54
N PHE A 51 10.14 -1.91 -4.75
CA PHE A 51 8.94 -1.85 -3.92
C PHE A 51 9.25 -2.10 -2.44
N LYS A 52 10.08 -3.10 -2.14
CA LYS A 52 10.45 -3.45 -0.76
C LYS A 52 11.22 -2.35 -0.04
N ASP A 53 12.01 -1.59 -0.80
CA ASP A 53 12.77 -0.47 -0.22
C ASP A 53 11.85 0.72 0.10
N VAL A 54 10.90 1.01 -0.79
CA VAL A 54 10.00 2.15 -0.62
C VAL A 54 8.98 1.92 0.50
N ILE A 55 8.55 0.67 0.72
CA ILE A 55 7.55 0.39 1.75
C ILE A 55 8.05 0.67 3.17
N HIS A 56 9.36 0.64 3.40
CA HIS A 56 9.95 1.04 4.68
C HIS A 56 9.72 2.53 5.01
N GLU A 57 9.42 3.35 4.01
CA GLU A 57 9.09 4.76 4.20
C GLU A 57 7.62 4.97 4.61
N TRP A 58 6.79 3.93 4.49
CA TRP A 58 5.38 4.01 4.84
C TRP A 58 5.18 3.93 6.36
N LYS A 59 4.65 4.99 6.94
CA LYS A 59 4.51 5.12 8.39
C LYS A 59 3.06 5.23 8.87
N ALA A 60 2.11 5.39 7.95
CA ALA A 60 0.68 5.58 8.26
C ALA A 60 0.42 6.64 9.36
N GLU A 61 1.16 7.74 9.36
CA GLU A 61 1.19 8.74 10.43
C GLU A 61 -0.16 9.41 10.67
N LYS A 62 -0.98 9.50 9.62
CA LYS A 62 -2.29 10.15 9.66
C LYS A 62 -3.44 9.18 9.89
N LEU A 63 -3.15 7.90 10.13
CA LEU A 63 -4.20 6.92 10.39
C LEU A 63 -4.64 7.02 11.86
N ASP A 64 -5.89 7.40 12.04
CA ASP A 64 -6.64 7.28 13.28
C ASP A 64 -7.78 6.27 13.06
N ALA A 65 -7.57 5.05 13.52
CA ALA A 65 -8.50 3.95 13.32
C ALA A 65 -9.82 4.17 14.07
N ASP A 66 -9.75 4.73 15.26
CA ASP A 66 -10.95 4.99 16.09
C ASP A 66 -11.81 6.08 15.47
N ALA A 67 -11.21 7.18 15.03
CA ALA A 67 -11.92 8.24 14.33
C ALA A 67 -12.54 7.74 13.01
N LEU A 68 -11.83 6.88 12.26
CA LEU A 68 -12.33 6.29 11.02
C LEU A 68 -13.54 5.39 11.28
N MET A 69 -13.49 4.52 12.31
CA MET A 69 -14.59 3.64 12.68
C MET A 69 -15.79 4.45 13.20
N ALA A 70 -15.55 5.48 14.00
CA ALA A 70 -16.60 6.39 14.45
C ALA A 70 -17.29 7.10 13.27
N TYR A 71 -16.53 7.54 12.29
CA TYR A 71 -17.07 8.13 11.06
C TYR A 71 -17.95 7.14 10.29
N PHE A 72 -17.46 5.91 10.05
CA PHE A 72 -18.27 4.89 9.37
C PHE A 72 -19.56 4.56 10.11
N LYS A 73 -19.51 4.46 11.42
CA LYS A 73 -20.71 4.29 12.24
C LYS A 73 -21.69 5.46 12.08
N LYS A 74 -21.19 6.69 12.08
CA LYS A 74 -21.99 7.91 11.91
C LYS A 74 -22.74 7.95 10.58
N ILE A 75 -22.11 7.51 9.49
CA ILE A 75 -22.74 7.47 8.16
C ILE A 75 -23.59 6.22 7.91
N GLY A 76 -23.81 5.37 8.93
CA GLY A 76 -24.69 4.21 8.87
C GLY A 76 -24.06 2.94 8.30
N THR A 77 -22.73 2.87 8.20
CA THR A 77 -22.04 1.64 7.80
C THR A 77 -22.31 0.52 8.81
N ARG A 78 -22.73 -0.62 8.33
CA ARG A 78 -23.10 -1.79 9.16
C ARG A 78 -21.94 -2.75 9.37
N TYR A 79 -21.05 -2.85 8.39
CA TYR A 79 -19.85 -3.69 8.45
C TYR A 79 -18.71 -3.04 7.66
N PHE A 80 -17.52 -3.36 8.02
CA PHE A 80 -16.30 -2.91 7.35
C PHE A 80 -15.37 -4.09 7.12
N LEU A 81 -14.95 -4.30 5.88
CA LEU A 81 -14.01 -5.34 5.51
C LEU A 81 -12.65 -4.70 5.28
N ILE A 82 -11.68 -5.08 6.08
CA ILE A 82 -10.30 -4.64 5.92
C ILE A 82 -9.56 -5.60 4.98
N MET A 83 -8.72 -5.04 4.12
CA MET A 83 -7.86 -5.85 3.25
C MET A 83 -6.68 -6.39 4.05
N ALA A 84 -6.65 -7.69 4.27
CA ALA A 84 -5.56 -8.34 5.00
C ALA A 84 -4.30 -8.48 4.14
N ASN A 85 -4.46 -8.80 2.85
CA ASN A 85 -3.39 -8.94 1.87
C ASN A 85 -3.88 -8.52 0.48
N HIS A 86 -3.00 -8.12 -0.40
CA HIS A 86 -3.28 -7.79 -1.79
C HIS A 86 -2.23 -8.42 -2.70
N HIS A 87 -2.28 -8.20 -4.01
CA HIS A 87 -1.32 -8.75 -4.96
C HIS A 87 0.13 -8.27 -4.80
N ASP A 88 0.39 -7.31 -3.94
CA ASP A 88 1.73 -6.91 -3.50
C ASP A 88 2.33 -7.86 -2.45
N HIS A 89 1.55 -8.83 -2.00
CA HIS A 89 1.92 -9.82 -0.98
C HIS A 89 2.37 -9.23 0.35
N PHE A 90 1.98 -7.97 0.63
CA PHE A 90 2.21 -7.34 1.91
C PHE A 90 1.05 -7.62 2.87
N ASP A 91 1.35 -8.28 3.99
CA ASP A 91 0.33 -8.59 4.99
C ASP A 91 0.06 -7.39 5.90
N ASN A 92 -1.19 -6.96 5.97
CA ASN A 92 -1.64 -5.91 6.89
C ASN A 92 -1.92 -6.45 8.32
N PHE A 93 -1.34 -7.58 8.68
CA PHE A 93 -1.47 -8.24 9.99
C PHE A 93 -0.14 -8.89 10.39
N ALA A 94 -0.02 -9.31 11.65
CA ALA A 94 1.15 -10.04 12.13
C ALA A 94 1.15 -11.46 11.59
N SER A 95 1.81 -11.68 10.46
CA SER A 95 2.01 -13.02 9.89
C SER A 95 3.17 -13.73 10.58
N SER A 96 2.96 -14.98 10.99
CA SER A 96 4.03 -15.85 11.47
C SER A 96 4.74 -16.61 10.33
N PHE A 97 4.17 -16.58 9.13
CA PHE A 97 4.67 -17.35 8.00
C PHE A 97 5.72 -16.61 7.16
N HIS A 98 5.64 -15.29 7.11
CA HIS A 98 6.67 -14.49 6.45
C HIS A 98 6.85 -13.10 7.08
N PRO A 99 8.04 -12.52 7.01
CA PRO A 99 8.36 -11.25 7.67
C PRO A 99 7.84 -10.01 6.93
N TRP A 100 7.29 -10.18 5.70
CA TRP A 100 6.83 -9.08 4.87
C TRP A 100 5.43 -8.62 5.27
N ASN A 101 5.35 -7.94 6.41
CA ASN A 101 4.08 -7.53 7.02
C ASN A 101 4.19 -6.19 7.76
N SER A 102 3.05 -5.61 8.09
CA SER A 102 2.93 -4.28 8.70
C SER A 102 3.49 -4.17 10.12
N VAL A 103 3.78 -5.29 10.77
CA VAL A 103 4.39 -5.30 12.11
C VAL A 103 5.91 -5.23 12.00
N ASN A 104 6.49 -5.93 11.03
CA ASN A 104 7.94 -6.03 10.86
C ASN A 104 8.50 -4.92 9.96
N VAL A 105 7.66 -4.35 9.09
CA VAL A 105 8.08 -3.38 8.07
C VAL A 105 7.22 -2.12 8.16
N GLY A 106 7.85 -0.97 8.22
CA GLY A 106 7.17 0.31 8.36
C GLY A 106 6.84 0.64 9.82
N ARG A 107 5.70 1.25 10.06
CA ARG A 107 5.19 1.46 11.41
C ARG A 107 4.62 0.13 11.92
N GLU A 108 4.99 -0.28 13.11
CA GLU A 108 4.41 -1.45 13.82
C GLU A 108 2.89 -1.27 14.07
N THR A 109 2.12 -1.30 13.00
CA THR A 109 0.68 -1.10 13.06
C THR A 109 -0.02 -2.38 12.64
N ARG A 110 -0.71 -2.99 13.58
CA ARG A 110 -1.58 -4.14 13.32
C ARG A 110 -2.93 -3.62 12.82
N TYR A 111 -3.16 -3.67 11.51
CA TYR A 111 -4.46 -3.27 10.96
C TYR A 111 -5.55 -4.32 11.14
N CYS A 112 -5.16 -5.60 11.23
CA CYS A 112 -6.08 -6.74 11.34
C CYS A 112 -5.95 -7.50 12.68
N GLY A 113 -5.34 -6.93 13.70
CA GLY A 113 -5.04 -7.64 14.93
C GLY A 113 -5.57 -6.98 16.21
N GLY A 114 -6.48 -6.06 16.10
CA GLY A 114 -7.08 -5.32 17.20
C GLY A 114 -8.59 -5.54 17.34
N ILE A 115 -9.04 -6.79 17.23
CA ILE A 115 -10.40 -7.16 17.61
C ILE A 115 -10.27 -8.12 18.79
#